data_e487c192d5bc66c436a53ca54189b4c8
#
_entry.id   e487c192d5bc66c436a53ca54189b4c8
#
_cell.length_a   1.000
_cell.length_b   1.000
_cell.length_c   1.000
_cell.angle_alpha   90.00
_cell.angle_beta   90.00
_cell.angle_gamma   90.00
#
_symmetry.space_group_name_H-M   'P 1'
#
loop_
_entity.id
_entity.type
_entity.pdbx_description
1 polymer ?
#
loop_
_entity_poly.entity_id
_entity_poly.type
_entity_poly.pdbx_seq_one_letter_code
_entity_poly.pdbx_strand_id
1 'polypeptide(L)'
;MKKLWQNCHIATMQNGQYSYIEDAAIVTEGHLIQWIGKQQQLPTDTYSETVDLIGAWVTPGFIDCHTHSVFGGNRSVEFEKRLQGVSYAEIAASGGGIASTVRATREASEEQLLKSALKRIRCMQQDGVTTIEIKSGYGLNYENERKMLRVIRQIGEALPLTVKSTCLAAHALPPEYKDQSDAYIEHICTEMLPKLHAEGLVDAVDAFCEHLAFSPAQVERVFKTAQSLGLPVKLHAEQLSSLGGSSLAARYHALSADHLEYMTEDDVKAMAESGTVAVLLPGAFYLLRETQYPPIESLIKHGVRIALSSDLNP
;
A
#
# COMPACT_ATOMS: atom_id res chain seq x y z
N MET A 1 -17.01 18.60 22.58
CA MET A 1 -18.32 18.08 23.08
C MET A 1 -18.29 16.57 22.94
N LYS A 2 -18.73 15.88 24.00
CA LYS A 2 -18.74 14.40 24.05
C LYS A 2 -19.92 13.82 23.31
N LYS A 3 -19.69 12.77 22.53
CA LYS A 3 -20.69 11.99 21.81
C LYS A 3 -20.67 10.55 22.32
N LEU A 4 -21.84 10.00 22.58
CA LEU A 4 -22.05 8.62 23.02
C LEU A 4 -22.48 7.74 21.84
N TRP A 5 -21.83 6.60 21.69
CA TRP A 5 -22.21 5.50 20.81
C TRP A 5 -22.57 4.32 21.71
N GLN A 6 -23.80 3.85 21.68
CA GLN A 6 -24.30 2.82 22.59
C GLN A 6 -24.95 1.65 21.86
N ASN A 7 -25.27 0.60 22.61
CA ASN A 7 -25.93 -0.59 22.10
C ASN A 7 -25.13 -1.22 20.96
N CYS A 8 -23.86 -1.60 21.25
CA CYS A 8 -22.94 -2.19 20.28
C CYS A 8 -22.09 -3.29 20.90
N HIS A 9 -21.40 -4.04 20.07
CA HIS A 9 -20.31 -4.95 20.44
C HIS A 9 -19.01 -4.39 19.86
N ILE A 10 -17.91 -4.51 20.58
CA ILE A 10 -16.64 -3.90 20.19
C ILE A 10 -15.56 -4.97 20.09
N ALA A 11 -14.86 -5.05 18.94
CA ALA A 11 -13.59 -5.73 18.81
C ALA A 11 -12.48 -4.74 19.16
N THR A 12 -11.77 -4.94 20.28
CA THR A 12 -10.86 -3.92 20.82
C THR A 12 -9.47 -3.94 20.24
N MET A 13 -8.94 -5.09 19.82
CA MET A 13 -7.55 -5.27 19.37
C MET A 13 -6.51 -4.66 20.33
N GLN A 14 -6.84 -4.61 21.61
CA GLN A 14 -6.01 -3.97 22.64
C GLN A 14 -4.71 -4.74 22.85
N ASN A 15 -3.59 -4.02 22.93
CA ASN A 15 -2.25 -4.60 23.07
C ASN A 15 -1.88 -5.62 21.96
N GLY A 16 -2.42 -5.44 20.75
CA GLY A 16 -2.16 -6.34 19.63
C GLY A 16 -2.84 -7.71 19.75
N GLN A 17 -3.75 -7.87 20.71
CA GLN A 17 -4.51 -9.10 20.89
C GLN A 17 -5.99 -8.89 20.55
N TYR A 18 -6.54 -9.85 19.83
CA TYR A 18 -7.98 -9.85 19.58
C TYR A 18 -8.74 -10.08 20.88
N SER A 19 -9.59 -9.15 21.23
CA SER A 19 -10.57 -9.30 22.30
C SER A 19 -11.86 -8.55 21.94
N TYR A 20 -12.95 -8.80 22.68
CA TYR A 20 -14.23 -8.16 22.42
C TYR A 20 -14.95 -7.79 23.71
N ILE A 21 -15.82 -6.81 23.62
CA ILE A 21 -16.73 -6.38 24.68
C ILE A 21 -18.15 -6.43 24.12
N GLU A 22 -18.99 -7.29 24.70
CA GLU A 22 -20.42 -7.32 24.39
C GLU A 22 -21.18 -6.29 25.22
N ASP A 23 -22.35 -5.86 24.71
CA ASP A 23 -23.19 -4.84 25.33
C ASP A 23 -22.38 -3.59 25.73
N ALA A 24 -21.68 -3.05 24.77
CA ALA A 24 -20.71 -2.01 24.95
C ALA A 24 -21.22 -0.62 24.57
N ALA A 25 -20.45 0.39 25.01
CA ALA A 25 -20.58 1.75 24.53
C ALA A 25 -19.19 2.40 24.35
N ILE A 26 -19.14 3.45 23.53
CA ILE A 26 -17.96 4.25 23.25
C ILE A 26 -18.33 5.72 23.51
N VAL A 27 -17.43 6.45 24.18
CA VAL A 27 -17.52 7.89 24.29
C VAL A 27 -16.40 8.52 23.48
N THR A 28 -16.75 9.42 22.58
CA THR A 28 -15.77 10.20 21.79
C THR A 28 -15.88 11.68 22.12
N GLU A 29 -14.74 12.39 22.02
CA GLU A 29 -14.70 13.85 22.04
C GLU A 29 -13.84 14.36 20.89
N GLY A 30 -14.47 15.04 19.95
CA GLY A 30 -13.84 15.35 18.67
C GLY A 30 -13.46 14.06 17.93
N HIS A 31 -12.17 13.91 17.65
CA HIS A 31 -11.61 12.72 16.96
C HIS A 31 -10.97 11.70 17.92
N LEU A 32 -11.10 11.89 19.23
CA LEU A 32 -10.51 11.02 20.23
C LEU A 32 -11.56 10.13 20.91
N ILE A 33 -11.19 8.88 21.12
CA ILE A 33 -11.94 7.97 22.00
C ILE A 33 -11.55 8.29 23.44
N GLN A 34 -12.54 8.70 24.24
CA GLN A 34 -12.34 9.04 25.65
C GLN A 34 -12.59 7.84 26.56
N TRP A 35 -13.51 6.97 26.18
CA TRP A 35 -13.86 5.81 26.97
C TRP A 35 -14.44 4.69 26.09
N ILE A 36 -14.14 3.45 26.44
CA ILE A 36 -14.71 2.22 25.89
C ILE A 36 -14.96 1.26 27.04
N GLY A 37 -16.10 0.61 27.05
CA GLY A 37 -16.41 -0.41 28.07
C GLY A 37 -17.83 -0.97 27.94
N LYS A 38 -18.21 -1.80 28.91
CA LYS A 38 -19.58 -2.31 28.99
C LYS A 38 -20.55 -1.16 29.25
N GLN A 39 -21.67 -1.14 28.57
CA GLN A 39 -22.70 -0.07 28.70
C GLN A 39 -23.16 0.15 30.14
N GLN A 40 -23.21 -0.91 30.93
CA GLN A 40 -23.55 -0.81 32.37
C GLN A 40 -22.52 -0.03 33.21
N GLN A 41 -21.31 0.15 32.69
CA GLN A 41 -20.20 0.88 33.33
C GLN A 41 -20.00 2.27 32.71
N LEU A 42 -20.97 2.73 31.90
CA LEU A 42 -20.89 4.03 31.24
C LEU A 42 -20.72 5.15 32.27
N PRO A 43 -19.72 6.02 32.16
CA PRO A 43 -19.53 7.15 33.03
C PRO A 43 -20.75 8.07 33.03
N THR A 44 -21.11 8.56 34.20
CA THR A 44 -22.16 9.60 34.32
C THR A 44 -21.61 10.91 33.77
N ASP A 45 -22.10 11.31 32.60
CA ASP A 45 -21.63 12.52 31.90
C ASP A 45 -22.76 13.12 31.06
N THR A 46 -22.54 14.32 30.52
CA THR A 46 -23.46 14.96 29.58
C THR A 46 -22.95 14.76 28.15
N TYR A 47 -23.78 14.13 27.34
CA TYR A 47 -23.48 13.87 25.95
C TYR A 47 -24.25 14.83 25.05
N SER A 48 -23.55 15.48 24.13
CA SER A 48 -24.18 16.38 23.16
C SER A 48 -24.98 15.64 22.09
N GLU A 49 -24.62 14.37 21.86
CA GLU A 49 -25.28 13.49 20.92
C GLU A 49 -25.20 12.05 21.41
N THR A 50 -26.24 11.28 21.20
CA THR A 50 -26.27 9.85 21.46
C THR A 50 -26.70 9.11 20.20
N VAL A 51 -25.93 8.13 19.78
CA VAL A 51 -26.20 7.27 18.63
C VAL A 51 -26.41 5.85 19.10
N ASP A 52 -27.56 5.28 18.76
CA ASP A 52 -27.86 3.87 18.97
C ASP A 52 -27.34 3.06 17.78
N LEU A 53 -26.44 2.12 18.02
CA LEU A 53 -25.85 1.26 16.99
C LEU A 53 -26.63 -0.05 16.78
N ILE A 54 -27.75 -0.24 17.47
CA ILE A 54 -28.71 -1.33 17.25
C ILE A 54 -28.04 -2.73 17.30
N GLY A 55 -27.09 -2.94 18.23
CA GLY A 55 -26.36 -4.19 18.37
C GLY A 55 -25.28 -4.44 17.32
N ALA A 56 -24.87 -3.41 16.57
CA ALA A 56 -23.82 -3.56 15.58
C ALA A 56 -22.43 -3.84 16.20
N TRP A 57 -21.57 -4.52 15.46
CA TRP A 57 -20.16 -4.65 15.80
C TRP A 57 -19.39 -3.41 15.38
N VAL A 58 -18.58 -2.90 16.29
CA VAL A 58 -17.62 -1.82 16.04
C VAL A 58 -16.22 -2.40 16.07
N THR A 59 -15.45 -2.16 15.02
CA THR A 59 -14.05 -2.59 14.89
C THR A 59 -13.16 -1.36 14.70
N PRO A 60 -11.83 -1.46 14.95
CA PRO A 60 -10.91 -0.50 14.38
C PRO A 60 -11.10 -0.39 12.87
N GLY A 61 -10.96 0.81 12.33
CA GLY A 61 -11.02 1.00 10.88
C GLY A 61 -9.92 0.22 10.17
N PHE A 62 -10.23 -0.36 9.01
CA PHE A 62 -9.25 -1.12 8.25
C PHE A 62 -8.19 -0.20 7.64
N ILE A 63 -6.96 -0.74 7.56
CA ILE A 63 -5.81 -0.10 6.94
C ILE A 63 -5.42 -0.92 5.72
N ASP A 64 -5.52 -0.31 4.53
CA ASP A 64 -4.97 -0.90 3.31
C ASP A 64 -3.61 -0.26 3.03
N CYS A 65 -2.55 -0.98 3.33
CA CYS A 65 -1.18 -0.45 3.33
C CYS A 65 -0.40 -0.67 2.03
N HIS A 66 -1.09 -1.15 0.97
CA HIS A 66 -0.47 -1.38 -0.34
C HIS A 66 -1.52 -1.31 -1.44
N THR A 67 -1.60 -0.18 -2.14
CA THR A 67 -2.48 -0.04 -3.31
C THR A 67 -1.84 0.78 -4.43
N HIS A 68 -2.30 0.53 -5.66
CA HIS A 68 -1.99 1.29 -6.86
C HIS A 68 -3.27 1.95 -7.42
N SER A 69 -4.10 2.51 -6.54
CA SER A 69 -5.48 2.95 -6.87
C SER A 69 -5.55 4.10 -7.88
N VAL A 70 -4.44 4.82 -8.15
CA VAL A 70 -4.37 5.91 -9.14
C VAL A 70 -3.75 5.41 -10.43
N PHE A 71 -4.59 5.16 -11.43
CA PHE A 71 -4.16 4.74 -12.77
C PHE A 71 -5.21 5.09 -13.83
N GLY A 72 -4.75 5.20 -15.10
CA GLY A 72 -5.59 5.30 -16.28
C GLY A 72 -5.83 3.93 -16.94
N GLY A 73 -6.94 3.79 -17.65
CA GLY A 73 -7.29 2.55 -18.34
C GLY A 73 -7.75 1.42 -17.39
N ASN A 74 -7.68 0.19 -17.90
CA ASN A 74 -7.89 -1.06 -17.17
C ASN A 74 -7.25 -2.22 -17.91
N ARG A 75 -7.10 -3.36 -17.24
CA ARG A 75 -6.51 -4.59 -17.80
C ARG A 75 -7.53 -5.73 -17.95
N SER A 76 -8.81 -5.42 -18.06
CA SER A 76 -9.86 -6.45 -18.17
C SER A 76 -9.68 -7.39 -19.36
N VAL A 77 -9.24 -6.87 -20.52
CA VAL A 77 -8.94 -7.68 -21.72
C VAL A 77 -7.72 -8.60 -21.48
N GLU A 78 -6.74 -8.12 -20.72
CA GLU A 78 -5.56 -8.94 -20.35
C GLU A 78 -5.96 -10.04 -19.39
N PHE A 79 -6.83 -9.76 -18.44
CA PHE A 79 -7.40 -10.77 -17.54
C PHE A 79 -8.15 -11.86 -18.31
N GLU A 80 -8.97 -11.49 -19.29
CA GLU A 80 -9.65 -12.45 -20.18
C GLU A 80 -8.64 -13.34 -20.91
N LYS A 81 -7.60 -12.76 -21.52
CA LYS A 81 -6.52 -13.52 -22.18
C LYS A 81 -5.84 -14.51 -21.24
N ARG A 82 -5.59 -14.10 -19.99
CA ARG A 82 -5.01 -15.00 -18.96
C ARG A 82 -5.93 -16.16 -18.61
N LEU A 83 -7.25 -15.94 -18.54
CA LEU A 83 -8.23 -17.03 -18.37
C LEU A 83 -8.23 -18.00 -19.55
N GLN A 84 -7.87 -17.54 -20.75
CA GLN A 84 -7.69 -18.35 -21.95
C GLN A 84 -6.33 -19.05 -22.01
N GLY A 85 -5.46 -18.86 -20.99
CA GLY A 85 -4.15 -19.54 -20.88
C GLY A 85 -2.99 -18.76 -21.50
N VAL A 86 -3.19 -17.50 -21.97
CA VAL A 86 -2.10 -16.67 -22.46
C VAL A 86 -1.20 -16.28 -21.26
N SER A 87 0.09 -16.48 -21.40
CA SER A 87 1.07 -16.20 -20.35
C SER A 87 1.27 -14.69 -20.12
N TYR A 88 1.72 -14.33 -18.92
CA TYR A 88 2.08 -12.94 -18.61
C TYR A 88 3.17 -12.39 -19.58
N ALA A 89 4.16 -13.22 -19.93
CA ALA A 89 5.21 -12.86 -20.85
C ALA A 89 4.70 -12.53 -22.27
N GLU A 90 3.73 -13.30 -22.79
CA GLU A 90 3.09 -13.04 -24.08
C GLU A 90 2.26 -11.76 -24.06
N ILE A 91 1.53 -11.50 -22.96
CA ILE A 91 0.77 -10.26 -22.75
C ILE A 91 1.75 -9.06 -22.73
N ALA A 92 2.82 -9.14 -21.96
CA ALA A 92 3.84 -8.09 -21.89
C ALA A 92 4.51 -7.84 -23.25
N ALA A 93 4.90 -8.90 -23.98
CA ALA A 93 5.48 -8.80 -25.31
C ALA A 93 4.54 -8.14 -26.34
N SER A 94 3.21 -8.28 -26.18
CA SER A 94 2.22 -7.61 -27.00
C SER A 94 1.94 -6.14 -26.60
N GLY A 95 2.72 -5.58 -25.66
CA GLY A 95 2.59 -4.21 -25.16
C GLY A 95 1.50 -4.03 -24.10
N GLY A 96 1.06 -5.10 -23.46
CA GLY A 96 0.16 -5.12 -22.30
C GLY A 96 0.92 -4.95 -20.97
N GLY A 97 0.26 -5.30 -19.87
CA GLY A 97 0.84 -5.21 -18.53
C GLY A 97 1.09 -3.77 -18.07
N ILE A 98 2.18 -3.57 -17.35
CA ILE A 98 2.57 -2.25 -16.82
C ILE A 98 2.68 -1.20 -17.95
N ALA A 99 3.20 -1.58 -19.12
CA ALA A 99 3.38 -0.65 -20.24
C ALA A 99 2.05 -0.07 -20.76
N SER A 100 0.98 -0.87 -20.82
CA SER A 100 -0.34 -0.39 -21.22
C SER A 100 -0.92 0.61 -20.22
N THR A 101 -0.77 0.33 -18.94
CA THR A 101 -1.21 1.22 -17.87
C THR A 101 -0.40 2.52 -17.84
N VAL A 102 0.91 2.45 -18.05
CA VAL A 102 1.77 3.66 -18.14
C VAL A 102 1.27 4.58 -19.26
N ARG A 103 1.02 4.06 -20.47
CA ARG A 103 0.48 4.88 -21.57
C ARG A 103 -0.84 5.53 -21.18
N ALA A 104 -1.80 4.74 -20.71
CA ALA A 104 -3.12 5.25 -20.35
C ALA A 104 -3.07 6.27 -19.20
N THR A 105 -2.18 6.09 -18.24
CA THR A 105 -1.99 7.02 -17.11
C THR A 105 -1.32 8.33 -17.54
N ARG A 106 -0.34 8.25 -18.45
CA ARG A 106 0.31 9.43 -19.02
C ARG A 106 -0.67 10.28 -19.86
N GLU A 107 -1.53 9.64 -20.62
CA GLU A 107 -2.53 10.28 -21.48
C GLU A 107 -3.70 10.88 -20.70
N ALA A 108 -4.04 10.31 -19.55
CA ALA A 108 -5.13 10.79 -18.71
C ALA A 108 -4.81 12.12 -18.02
N SER A 109 -5.82 13.02 -17.95
CA SER A 109 -5.72 14.25 -17.16
C SER A 109 -5.77 13.96 -15.64
N GLU A 110 -5.32 14.92 -14.81
CA GLU A 110 -5.47 14.83 -13.34
C GLU A 110 -6.93 14.60 -12.94
N GLU A 111 -7.87 15.31 -13.57
CA GLU A 111 -9.32 15.18 -13.31
C GLU A 111 -9.83 13.77 -13.61
N GLN A 112 -9.42 13.19 -14.74
CA GLN A 112 -9.81 11.84 -15.13
C GLN A 112 -9.25 10.79 -14.15
N LEU A 113 -7.98 10.93 -13.76
CA LEU A 113 -7.35 10.06 -12.76
C LEU A 113 -8.05 10.18 -11.40
N LEU A 114 -8.31 11.39 -10.93
CA LEU A 114 -9.01 11.64 -9.67
C LEU A 114 -10.41 11.02 -9.68
N LYS A 115 -11.20 11.29 -10.71
CA LYS A 115 -12.57 10.77 -10.83
C LYS A 115 -12.60 9.24 -10.79
N SER A 116 -11.69 8.59 -11.52
CA SER A 116 -11.63 7.12 -11.54
C SER A 116 -11.13 6.52 -10.23
N ALA A 117 -10.13 7.13 -9.60
CA ALA A 117 -9.60 6.71 -8.30
C ALA A 117 -10.63 6.89 -7.18
N LEU A 118 -11.33 8.03 -7.11
CA LEU A 118 -12.40 8.25 -6.12
C LEU A 118 -13.50 7.19 -6.19
N LYS A 119 -13.84 6.70 -7.38
CA LYS A 119 -14.82 5.60 -7.52
C LYS A 119 -14.32 4.32 -6.84
N ARG A 120 -13.05 3.94 -7.04
CA ARG A 120 -12.44 2.73 -6.46
C ARG A 120 -12.35 2.86 -4.94
N ILE A 121 -11.82 3.98 -4.47
CA ILE A 121 -11.57 4.21 -3.04
C ILE A 121 -12.86 4.33 -2.24
N ARG A 122 -13.95 4.88 -2.81
CA ARG A 122 -15.25 4.87 -2.16
C ARG A 122 -15.79 3.45 -1.93
N CYS A 123 -15.54 2.51 -2.84
CA CYS A 123 -15.88 1.10 -2.60
C CYS A 123 -15.08 0.54 -1.41
N MET A 124 -13.77 0.77 -1.37
CA MET A 124 -12.92 0.34 -0.24
C MET A 124 -13.37 0.99 1.09
N GLN A 125 -13.76 2.27 1.06
CA GLN A 125 -14.30 2.96 2.23
C GLN A 125 -15.63 2.34 2.71
N GLN A 126 -16.49 1.90 1.80
CA GLN A 126 -17.73 1.18 2.13
C GLN A 126 -17.44 -0.18 2.78
N ASP A 127 -16.31 -0.81 2.44
CA ASP A 127 -15.83 -2.05 3.08
C ASP A 127 -15.10 -1.80 4.42
N GLY A 128 -15.04 -0.55 4.89
CA GLY A 128 -14.50 -0.19 6.20
C GLY A 128 -13.06 0.30 6.21
N VAL A 129 -12.44 0.55 5.05
CA VAL A 129 -11.10 1.16 4.98
C VAL A 129 -11.16 2.62 5.43
N THR A 130 -10.34 2.97 6.42
CA THR A 130 -10.23 4.34 6.97
C THR A 130 -8.85 4.95 6.76
N THR A 131 -7.86 4.11 6.46
CA THR A 131 -6.49 4.52 6.14
C THR A 131 -6.04 3.75 4.91
N ILE A 132 -5.47 4.45 3.93
CA ILE A 132 -5.01 3.85 2.69
C ILE A 132 -3.63 4.39 2.30
N GLU A 133 -2.76 3.51 1.86
CA GLU A 133 -1.53 3.86 1.17
C GLU A 133 -1.75 3.74 -0.34
N ILE A 134 -1.38 4.78 -1.07
CA ILE A 134 -1.52 4.81 -2.52
C ILE A 134 -0.15 5.13 -3.14
N LYS A 135 0.26 4.25 -4.05
CA LYS A 135 1.53 4.37 -4.78
C LYS A 135 1.33 5.09 -6.11
N SER A 136 2.31 5.88 -6.53
CA SER A 136 2.52 6.25 -7.93
C SER A 136 3.10 5.07 -8.72
N GLY A 137 3.89 5.29 -9.76
CA GLY A 137 4.63 4.20 -10.44
C GLY A 137 4.07 3.80 -11.79
N TYR A 138 3.08 4.52 -12.30
CA TYR A 138 2.63 4.40 -13.69
C TYR A 138 2.90 5.68 -14.50
N GLY A 139 3.62 6.63 -13.92
CA GLY A 139 4.12 7.81 -14.61
C GLY A 139 5.47 7.57 -15.26
N LEU A 140 6.41 7.05 -14.48
CA LEU A 140 7.78 6.69 -14.82
C LEU A 140 8.60 7.84 -15.44
N ASN A 141 8.17 9.08 -15.24
CA ASN A 141 8.92 10.32 -15.44
C ASN A 141 8.41 11.39 -14.48
N TYR A 142 9.19 12.44 -14.29
CA TYR A 142 8.87 13.46 -13.30
C TYR A 142 7.45 14.02 -13.43
N GLU A 143 7.06 14.46 -14.62
CA GLU A 143 5.78 15.14 -14.83
C GLU A 143 4.58 14.24 -14.52
N ASN A 144 4.65 12.96 -14.92
CA ASN A 144 3.54 12.03 -14.72
C ASN A 144 3.54 11.40 -13.33
N GLU A 145 4.69 11.15 -12.69
CA GLU A 145 4.76 10.77 -11.29
C GLU A 145 4.23 11.89 -10.39
N ARG A 146 4.62 13.14 -10.65
CA ARG A 146 4.09 14.34 -9.99
C ARG A 146 2.56 14.44 -10.14
N LYS A 147 2.04 14.23 -11.36
CA LYS A 147 0.60 14.21 -11.63
C LYS A 147 -0.12 13.17 -10.78
N MET A 148 0.39 11.94 -10.70
CA MET A 148 -0.20 10.88 -9.89
C MET A 148 -0.17 11.22 -8.40
N LEU A 149 0.97 11.69 -7.87
CA LEU A 149 1.12 12.05 -6.47
C LEU A 149 0.21 13.22 -6.06
N ARG A 150 0.00 14.19 -6.95
CA ARG A 150 -0.98 15.28 -6.74
C ARG A 150 -2.40 14.75 -6.64
N VAL A 151 -2.77 13.82 -7.51
CA VAL A 151 -4.08 13.15 -7.46
C VAL A 151 -4.23 12.41 -6.12
N ILE A 152 -3.19 11.74 -5.63
CA ILE A 152 -3.20 11.06 -4.33
C ILE A 152 -3.48 12.06 -3.19
N ARG A 153 -2.86 13.24 -3.19
CA ARG A 153 -3.14 14.30 -2.20
C ARG A 153 -4.59 14.79 -2.28
N GLN A 154 -5.09 15.04 -3.49
CA GLN A 154 -6.48 15.47 -3.71
C GLN A 154 -7.51 14.44 -3.22
N ILE A 155 -7.21 13.14 -3.28
CA ILE A 155 -8.07 12.09 -2.70
C ILE A 155 -8.20 12.27 -1.19
N GLY A 156 -7.11 12.53 -0.48
CA GLY A 156 -7.13 12.79 0.96
C GLY A 156 -7.89 14.06 1.35
N GLU A 157 -7.96 15.05 0.46
CA GLU A 157 -8.77 16.27 0.65
C GLU A 157 -10.26 16.00 0.36
N ALA A 158 -10.56 15.11 -0.59
CA ALA A 158 -11.92 14.86 -1.06
C ALA A 158 -12.70 13.83 -0.24
N LEU A 159 -12.02 12.96 0.51
CA LEU A 159 -12.64 11.87 1.28
C LEU A 159 -12.19 11.90 2.73
N PRO A 160 -13.05 11.52 3.68
CA PRO A 160 -12.70 11.41 5.11
C PRO A 160 -11.86 10.17 5.39
N LEU A 161 -10.69 10.08 4.78
CA LEU A 161 -9.72 8.99 4.88
C LEU A 161 -8.34 9.54 5.24
N THR A 162 -7.54 8.77 5.96
CA THR A 162 -6.11 9.03 6.05
C THR A 162 -5.43 8.44 4.80
N VAL A 163 -4.84 9.29 3.98
CA VAL A 163 -4.12 8.87 2.76
C VAL A 163 -2.63 9.05 2.96
N LYS A 164 -1.85 8.00 2.66
CA LYS A 164 -0.39 8.02 2.59
C LYS A 164 0.04 7.89 1.15
N SER A 165 0.91 8.81 0.73
CA SER A 165 1.39 8.91 -0.66
C SER A 165 2.79 8.31 -0.78
N THR A 166 2.92 7.25 -1.56
CA THR A 166 4.19 6.55 -1.80
C THR A 166 4.68 6.78 -3.22
N CYS A 167 5.91 7.29 -3.36
CA CYS A 167 6.57 7.40 -4.65
C CYS A 167 7.15 6.04 -5.06
N LEU A 168 6.64 5.47 -6.16
CA LEU A 168 7.12 4.23 -6.76
C LEU A 168 7.68 4.49 -8.18
N ALA A 169 8.50 5.52 -8.35
CA ALA A 169 9.12 5.81 -9.65
C ALA A 169 9.98 4.64 -10.16
N ALA A 170 10.59 3.87 -9.24
CA ALA A 170 11.33 2.65 -9.55
C ALA A 170 10.43 1.41 -9.65
N HIS A 171 9.32 1.49 -10.43
CA HIS A 171 8.39 0.38 -10.65
C HIS A 171 8.72 -0.46 -11.88
N ALA A 172 9.06 0.20 -12.97
CA ALA A 172 9.46 -0.43 -14.22
C ALA A 172 10.39 0.49 -15.00
N LEU A 173 11.13 -0.06 -15.95
CA LEU A 173 11.96 0.75 -16.84
C LEU A 173 11.09 1.37 -17.95
N PRO A 174 11.02 2.72 -18.04
CA PRO A 174 10.24 3.36 -19.08
C PRO A 174 10.91 3.25 -20.46
N PRO A 175 10.15 3.30 -21.55
CA PRO A 175 10.67 3.14 -22.92
C PRO A 175 11.81 4.11 -23.27
N GLU A 176 11.80 5.31 -22.69
CA GLU A 176 12.80 6.36 -22.91
C GLU A 176 14.19 5.98 -22.38
N TYR A 177 14.24 5.02 -21.44
CA TYR A 177 15.46 4.49 -20.84
C TYR A 177 15.70 3.03 -21.21
N LYS A 178 15.15 2.54 -22.33
CA LYS A 178 15.35 1.16 -22.77
C LYS A 178 16.84 0.80 -22.71
N ASP A 179 17.15 -0.33 -22.07
CA ASP A 179 18.52 -0.85 -21.85
C ASP A 179 19.46 0.09 -21.05
N GLN A 180 18.91 1.09 -20.34
CA GLN A 180 19.63 2.09 -19.56
C GLN A 180 19.11 2.19 -18.12
N SER A 181 18.91 1.07 -17.44
CA SER A 181 18.32 1.02 -16.10
C SER A 181 19.11 1.82 -15.06
N ASP A 182 20.44 1.81 -15.12
CA ASP A 182 21.28 2.60 -14.22
C ASP A 182 21.14 4.10 -14.42
N ALA A 183 20.99 4.56 -15.67
CA ALA A 183 20.74 5.97 -15.96
C ALA A 183 19.35 6.41 -15.49
N TYR A 184 18.36 5.53 -15.58
CA TYR A 184 17.03 5.81 -15.05
C TYR A 184 17.03 5.91 -13.51
N ILE A 185 17.69 4.99 -12.81
CA ILE A 185 17.85 5.06 -11.35
C ILE A 185 18.61 6.32 -10.94
N GLU A 186 19.67 6.69 -11.67
CA GLU A 186 20.37 7.95 -11.43
C GLU A 186 19.41 9.15 -11.55
N HIS A 187 18.60 9.20 -12.62
CA HIS A 187 17.61 10.24 -12.83
C HIS A 187 16.56 10.30 -11.70
N ILE A 188 16.08 9.13 -11.22
CA ILE A 188 15.20 9.07 -10.05
C ILE A 188 15.88 9.72 -8.84
N CYS A 189 17.11 9.34 -8.55
CA CYS A 189 17.86 9.76 -7.37
C CYS A 189 18.23 11.24 -7.38
N THR A 190 18.65 11.76 -8.53
CA THR A 190 19.20 13.13 -8.63
C THR A 190 18.17 14.18 -8.99
N GLU A 191 17.10 13.80 -9.70
CA GLU A 191 16.13 14.75 -10.26
C GLU A 191 14.70 14.52 -9.74
N MET A 192 14.17 13.32 -9.92
CA MET A 192 12.75 13.09 -9.69
C MET A 192 12.42 13.15 -8.20
N LEU A 193 13.01 12.28 -7.39
CA LEU A 193 12.68 12.14 -5.97
C LEU A 193 12.95 13.41 -5.17
N PRO A 194 14.09 14.12 -5.31
CA PRO A 194 14.30 15.37 -4.60
C PRO A 194 13.26 16.45 -4.93
N LYS A 195 12.86 16.57 -6.21
CA LYS A 195 11.84 17.54 -6.63
C LYS A 195 10.45 17.19 -6.09
N LEU A 196 10.06 15.91 -6.18
CA LEU A 196 8.75 15.44 -5.66
C LEU A 196 8.66 15.61 -4.14
N HIS A 197 9.77 15.36 -3.42
CA HIS A 197 9.85 15.58 -1.98
C HIS A 197 9.74 17.07 -1.64
N ALA A 198 10.46 17.95 -2.35
CA ALA A 198 10.42 19.38 -2.11
C ALA A 198 8.99 19.99 -2.30
N GLU A 199 8.15 19.38 -3.13
CA GLU A 199 6.74 19.75 -3.28
C GLU A 199 5.82 19.19 -2.17
N GLY A 200 6.34 18.41 -1.21
CA GLY A 200 5.55 17.80 -0.13
C GLY A 200 4.62 16.68 -0.61
N LEU A 201 4.93 16.07 -1.75
CA LEU A 201 4.05 15.06 -2.37
C LEU A 201 4.29 13.63 -1.88
N VAL A 202 5.42 13.36 -1.20
CA VAL A 202 5.90 12.02 -0.88
C VAL A 202 5.93 11.81 0.64
N ASP A 203 5.25 10.76 1.13
CA ASP A 203 5.33 10.31 2.53
C ASP A 203 6.29 9.11 2.69
N ALA A 204 6.44 8.29 1.64
CA ALA A 204 7.35 7.15 1.61
C ALA A 204 7.84 6.88 0.18
N VAL A 205 8.91 6.11 0.05
CA VAL A 205 9.46 5.69 -1.24
C VAL A 205 9.43 4.17 -1.33
N ASP A 206 9.05 3.67 -2.50
CA ASP A 206 9.00 2.25 -2.79
C ASP A 206 9.77 1.94 -4.10
N ALA A 207 10.17 0.71 -4.28
CA ALA A 207 10.79 0.22 -5.49
C ALA A 207 10.38 -1.22 -5.78
N PHE A 208 10.51 -1.67 -7.02
CA PHE A 208 10.28 -3.06 -7.41
C PHE A 208 11.62 -3.77 -7.61
N CYS A 209 12.00 -4.58 -6.61
CA CYS A 209 13.22 -5.36 -6.61
C CYS A 209 12.95 -6.74 -7.20
N GLU A 210 13.10 -6.86 -8.51
CA GLU A 210 12.83 -8.09 -9.25
C GLU A 210 13.68 -8.22 -10.50
N HIS A 211 13.90 -9.46 -10.99
CA HIS A 211 14.66 -9.73 -12.20
C HIS A 211 14.08 -9.04 -13.45
N LEU A 212 12.78 -8.74 -13.44
CA LEU A 212 12.10 -8.01 -14.53
C LEU A 212 12.16 -6.49 -14.36
N ALA A 213 12.63 -5.97 -13.22
CA ALA A 213 12.65 -4.55 -12.90
C ALA A 213 14.05 -4.07 -12.49
N PHE A 214 14.30 -3.96 -11.19
CA PHE A 214 15.55 -3.39 -10.69
C PHE A 214 16.28 -4.35 -9.75
N SER A 215 17.62 -4.36 -9.84
CA SER A 215 18.47 -5.14 -8.96
C SER A 215 18.53 -4.55 -7.55
N PRO A 216 18.92 -5.35 -6.53
CA PRO A 216 19.14 -4.85 -5.17
C PRO A 216 20.13 -3.67 -5.11
N ALA A 217 21.18 -3.67 -5.92
CA ALA A 217 22.14 -2.58 -5.96
C ALA A 217 21.54 -1.27 -6.50
N GLN A 218 20.65 -1.34 -7.47
CA GLN A 218 19.91 -0.20 -8.01
C GLN A 218 18.90 0.34 -6.98
N VAL A 219 18.14 -0.55 -6.36
CA VAL A 219 17.18 -0.20 -5.28
C VAL A 219 17.90 0.45 -4.10
N GLU A 220 19.07 -0.05 -3.73
CA GLU A 220 19.87 0.53 -2.64
C GLU A 220 20.23 2.00 -2.91
N ARG A 221 20.48 2.40 -4.15
CA ARG A 221 20.71 3.81 -4.51
C ARG A 221 19.47 4.66 -4.25
N VAL A 222 18.27 4.17 -4.62
CA VAL A 222 17.00 4.83 -4.35
C VAL A 222 16.78 4.97 -2.84
N PHE A 223 17.05 3.93 -2.06
CA PHE A 223 16.89 3.94 -0.60
C PHE A 223 17.85 4.94 0.08
N LYS A 224 19.11 4.99 -0.34
CA LYS A 224 20.07 6.00 0.14
C LYS A 224 19.59 7.42 -0.11
N THR A 225 19.05 7.68 -1.30
CA THR A 225 18.47 8.98 -1.63
C THR A 225 17.25 9.29 -0.76
N ALA A 226 16.32 8.33 -0.61
CA ALA A 226 15.13 8.51 0.23
C ALA A 226 15.52 8.84 1.68
N GLN A 227 16.44 8.08 2.28
CA GLN A 227 16.90 8.33 3.65
C GLN A 227 17.62 9.68 3.79
N SER A 228 18.41 10.12 2.80
CA SER A 228 19.03 11.44 2.82
C SER A 228 18.02 12.59 2.82
N LEU A 229 16.81 12.33 2.32
CA LEU A 229 15.67 13.25 2.34
C LEU A 229 14.76 13.06 3.58
N GLY A 230 15.11 12.13 4.48
CA GLY A 230 14.30 11.83 5.66
C GLY A 230 13.03 11.03 5.35
N LEU A 231 12.94 10.42 4.17
CA LEU A 231 11.79 9.62 3.75
C LEU A 231 11.96 8.15 4.14
N PRO A 232 10.95 7.52 4.76
CA PRO A 232 10.93 6.08 4.97
C PRO A 232 10.79 5.33 3.65
N VAL A 233 11.23 4.07 3.65
CA VAL A 233 11.20 3.21 2.46
C VAL A 233 10.32 1.99 2.65
N LYS A 234 9.84 1.43 1.54
CA LYS A 234 9.12 0.17 1.38
C LYS A 234 9.73 -0.60 0.22
N LEU A 235 9.37 -1.86 0.02
CA LEU A 235 9.88 -2.63 -1.11
C LEU A 235 8.89 -3.70 -1.58
N HIS A 236 8.59 -3.74 -2.88
CA HIS A 236 8.11 -4.94 -3.54
C HIS A 236 9.32 -5.87 -3.71
N ALA A 237 9.27 -7.04 -3.09
CA ALA A 237 10.40 -7.96 -3.03
C ALA A 237 9.97 -9.42 -3.07
N GLU A 238 10.83 -10.26 -3.64
CA GLU A 238 10.65 -11.71 -3.67
C GLU A 238 9.27 -12.17 -4.18
N GLN A 239 8.67 -11.40 -5.09
CA GLN A 239 7.39 -11.76 -5.69
C GLN A 239 7.52 -12.88 -6.72
N LEU A 240 8.54 -12.82 -7.57
CA LEU A 240 8.75 -13.73 -8.71
C LEU A 240 10.10 -14.45 -8.63
N SER A 241 11.01 -13.97 -7.82
CA SER A 241 12.37 -14.51 -7.67
C SER A 241 12.99 -14.10 -6.33
N SER A 242 13.95 -14.88 -5.85
CA SER A 242 14.71 -14.56 -4.64
C SER A 242 15.96 -13.76 -5.01
N LEU A 243 15.96 -12.46 -4.74
CA LEU A 243 17.07 -11.54 -5.02
C LEU A 243 17.73 -10.96 -3.76
N GLY A 244 17.18 -11.22 -2.57
CA GLY A 244 17.62 -10.63 -1.31
C GLY A 244 17.11 -9.19 -1.09
N GLY A 245 16.04 -8.82 -1.77
CA GLY A 245 15.34 -7.54 -1.59
C GLY A 245 14.80 -7.37 -0.19
N SER A 246 14.21 -8.41 0.40
CA SER A 246 13.71 -8.37 1.78
C SER A 246 14.82 -8.13 2.80
N SER A 247 15.99 -8.76 2.63
CA SER A 247 17.20 -8.49 3.43
C SER A 247 17.70 -7.06 3.21
N LEU A 248 17.61 -6.53 2.00
CA LEU A 248 17.92 -5.13 1.71
C LEU A 248 16.94 -4.21 2.46
N ALA A 249 15.63 -4.45 2.36
CA ALA A 249 14.61 -3.70 3.09
C ALA A 249 14.86 -3.70 4.60
N ALA A 250 15.20 -4.86 5.17
CA ALA A 250 15.56 -5.01 6.58
C ALA A 250 16.77 -4.15 6.98
N ARG A 251 17.85 -4.15 6.19
CA ARG A 251 19.04 -3.31 6.46
C ARG A 251 18.74 -1.81 6.47
N TYR A 252 17.75 -1.38 5.71
CA TYR A 252 17.31 0.02 5.64
C TYR A 252 16.17 0.34 6.61
N HIS A 253 15.81 -0.59 7.52
CA HIS A 253 14.68 -0.45 8.43
C HIS A 253 13.41 0.00 7.71
N ALA A 254 13.14 -0.62 6.56
CA ALA A 254 11.97 -0.31 5.76
C ALA A 254 10.68 -0.50 6.56
N LEU A 255 9.65 0.30 6.26
CA LEU A 255 8.33 0.14 6.85
C LEU A 255 7.78 -1.26 6.58
N SER A 256 7.98 -1.76 5.36
CA SER A 256 7.57 -3.10 4.95
C SER A 256 8.40 -3.64 3.79
N ALA A 257 8.36 -4.96 3.63
CA ALA A 257 8.64 -5.66 2.40
C ALA A 257 7.37 -6.43 2.01
N ASP A 258 6.99 -6.32 0.74
CA ASP A 258 5.67 -6.64 0.26
C ASP A 258 5.75 -7.76 -0.80
N HIS A 259 4.75 -8.67 -0.88
CA HIS A 259 4.65 -9.94 -1.63
C HIS A 259 5.30 -11.13 -0.91
N LEU A 260 6.61 -11.38 -1.09
CA LEU A 260 7.44 -12.31 -0.30
C LEU A 260 7.31 -13.79 -0.65
N GLU A 261 6.76 -14.15 -1.81
CA GLU A 261 6.52 -15.54 -2.23
C GLU A 261 7.82 -16.36 -2.29
N TYR A 262 8.93 -15.73 -2.71
CA TYR A 262 10.24 -16.37 -2.87
C TYR A 262 11.26 -16.02 -1.78
N MET A 263 10.76 -15.56 -0.63
CA MET A 263 11.58 -15.19 0.52
C MET A 263 12.28 -16.40 1.15
N THR A 264 13.55 -16.20 1.55
CA THR A 264 14.35 -17.24 2.23
C THR A 264 14.22 -17.14 3.74
N GLU A 265 14.67 -18.19 4.46
CA GLU A 265 14.71 -18.20 5.92
C GLU A 265 15.65 -17.13 6.51
N ASP A 266 16.72 -16.78 5.80
CA ASP A 266 17.63 -15.72 6.26
C ASP A 266 17.02 -14.33 6.08
N ASP A 267 16.20 -14.12 5.04
CA ASP A 267 15.41 -12.90 4.88
C ASP A 267 14.39 -12.76 6.02
N VAL A 268 13.71 -13.85 6.41
CA VAL A 268 12.76 -13.85 7.54
C VAL A 268 13.44 -13.39 8.82
N LYS A 269 14.64 -13.93 9.12
CA LYS A 269 15.42 -13.55 10.32
C LYS A 269 15.81 -12.07 10.26
N ALA A 270 16.30 -11.59 9.10
CA ALA A 270 16.67 -10.18 8.94
C ALA A 270 15.47 -9.24 9.17
N MET A 271 14.28 -9.59 8.65
CA MET A 271 13.06 -8.81 8.89
C MET A 271 12.62 -8.85 10.36
N ALA A 272 12.74 -9.99 11.03
CA ALA A 272 12.43 -10.11 12.46
C ALA A 272 13.33 -9.20 13.30
N GLU A 273 14.62 -9.17 13.02
CA GLU A 273 15.60 -8.34 13.73
C GLU A 273 15.41 -6.84 13.48
N SER A 274 15.07 -6.46 12.27
CA SER A 274 14.87 -5.04 11.88
C SER A 274 13.53 -4.47 12.31
N GLY A 275 12.52 -5.32 12.54
CA GLY A 275 11.14 -4.94 12.78
C GLY A 275 10.38 -4.53 11.50
N THR A 276 10.93 -4.80 10.32
CA THR A 276 10.25 -4.59 9.02
C THR A 276 9.00 -5.47 8.94
N VAL A 277 7.89 -4.90 8.49
CA VAL A 277 6.61 -5.61 8.40
C VAL A 277 6.55 -6.43 7.11
N ALA A 278 6.07 -7.66 7.18
CA ALA A 278 5.74 -8.48 6.02
C ALA A 278 4.32 -8.13 5.54
N VAL A 279 4.19 -7.56 4.35
CA VAL A 279 2.87 -7.29 3.76
C VAL A 279 2.55 -8.36 2.74
N LEU A 280 1.52 -9.16 3.03
CA LEU A 280 1.07 -10.24 2.16
C LEU A 280 -0.11 -9.77 1.32
N LEU A 281 -0.13 -10.17 0.05
CA LEU A 281 -1.03 -9.67 -0.99
C LEU A 281 -1.83 -10.81 -1.62
N PRO A 282 -2.76 -11.45 -0.87
CA PRO A 282 -3.48 -12.64 -1.33
C PRO A 282 -4.34 -12.38 -2.57
N GLY A 283 -4.79 -11.14 -2.79
CA GLY A 283 -5.51 -10.76 -4.00
C GLY A 283 -4.65 -10.83 -5.25
N ALA A 284 -3.45 -10.28 -5.19
CA ALA A 284 -2.46 -10.36 -6.27
C ALA A 284 -2.06 -11.82 -6.54
N PHE A 285 -1.72 -12.57 -5.51
CA PHE A 285 -1.38 -13.99 -5.59
C PHE A 285 -2.46 -14.79 -6.36
N TYR A 286 -3.72 -14.60 -6.00
CA TYR A 286 -4.85 -15.26 -6.65
C TYR A 286 -5.01 -14.84 -8.12
N LEU A 287 -4.99 -13.53 -8.39
CA LEU A 287 -5.16 -13.01 -9.75
C LEU A 287 -3.99 -13.36 -10.67
N LEU A 288 -2.77 -13.43 -10.14
CA LEU A 288 -1.59 -13.84 -10.88
C LEU A 288 -1.51 -15.37 -11.07
N ARG A 289 -2.36 -16.13 -10.36
CA ARG A 289 -2.36 -17.61 -10.36
C ARG A 289 -1.02 -18.17 -9.90
N GLU A 290 -0.41 -17.48 -8.93
CA GLU A 290 0.85 -17.93 -8.33
C GLU A 290 0.64 -19.25 -7.57
N THR A 291 1.71 -20.01 -7.45
CA THR A 291 1.69 -21.32 -6.78
C THR A 291 2.66 -21.41 -5.61
N GLN A 292 3.67 -20.55 -5.59
CA GLN A 292 4.63 -20.43 -4.50
C GLN A 292 4.08 -19.49 -3.43
N TYR A 293 3.81 -20.01 -2.22
CA TYR A 293 3.31 -19.22 -1.09
C TYR A 293 4.44 -18.52 -0.35
N PRO A 294 4.21 -17.31 0.19
CA PRO A 294 5.09 -16.71 1.19
C PRO A 294 5.31 -17.66 2.38
N PRO A 295 6.49 -17.64 3.04
CA PRO A 295 6.80 -18.54 4.16
C PRO A 295 6.09 -18.11 5.47
N ILE A 296 4.75 -18.13 5.48
CA ILE A 296 3.90 -17.60 6.56
C ILE A 296 4.23 -18.26 7.91
N GLU A 297 4.44 -19.57 7.94
CA GLU A 297 4.78 -20.28 9.16
C GLU A 297 6.11 -19.80 9.75
N SER A 298 7.12 -19.57 8.89
CA SER A 298 8.42 -19.06 9.32
C SER A 298 8.30 -17.61 9.81
N LEU A 299 7.55 -16.74 9.13
CA LEU A 299 7.29 -15.37 9.57
C LEU A 299 6.67 -15.34 10.97
N ILE A 300 5.64 -16.17 11.21
CA ILE A 300 4.99 -16.29 12.53
C ILE A 300 5.97 -16.82 13.58
N LYS A 301 6.71 -17.88 13.28
CA LYS A 301 7.68 -18.51 14.16
C LYS A 301 8.76 -17.53 14.62
N HIS A 302 9.23 -16.66 13.74
CA HIS A 302 10.24 -15.65 14.05
C HIS A 302 9.66 -14.34 14.59
N GLY A 303 8.34 -14.24 14.77
CA GLY A 303 7.68 -13.06 15.32
C GLY A 303 7.70 -11.85 14.40
N VAL A 304 7.84 -12.05 13.09
CA VAL A 304 7.69 -10.97 12.10
C VAL A 304 6.25 -10.48 12.11
N ARG A 305 6.04 -9.18 12.19
CA ARG A 305 4.71 -8.59 12.08
C ARG A 305 4.21 -8.76 10.66
N ILE A 306 2.98 -9.25 10.52
CA ILE A 306 2.33 -9.49 9.22
C ILE A 306 1.17 -8.50 9.07
N ALA A 307 1.05 -7.91 7.90
CA ALA A 307 -0.12 -7.17 7.46
C ALA A 307 -0.68 -7.79 6.18
N LEU A 308 -1.99 -7.63 5.97
CA LEU A 308 -2.66 -8.02 4.73
C LEU A 308 -3.10 -6.75 4.00
N SER A 309 -2.99 -6.75 2.68
CA SER A 309 -3.41 -5.62 1.86
C SER A 309 -4.01 -6.09 0.54
N SER A 310 -4.71 -5.19 -0.16
CA SER A 310 -5.47 -5.57 -1.35
C SER A 310 -4.62 -5.69 -2.60
N ASP A 311 -3.55 -4.91 -2.69
CA ASP A 311 -2.82 -4.66 -3.94
C ASP A 311 -3.77 -4.23 -5.08
N LEU A 312 -4.76 -3.35 -4.75
CA LEU A 312 -5.68 -2.85 -5.76
C LEU A 312 -4.91 -2.15 -6.88
N ASN A 313 -4.94 -2.72 -8.07
CA ASN A 313 -4.25 -2.22 -9.25
C ASN A 313 -5.08 -2.41 -10.53
N PRO A 314 -4.58 -2.00 -11.72
CA PRO A 314 -5.32 -2.12 -12.99
C PRO A 314 -5.76 -3.52 -13.36
#